data_5396507bc073b788a8bdddb52a5e7c7a
#
_entry.id   5396507bc073b788a8bdddb52a5e7c7a
#
_cell.length_a   1.000
_cell.length_b   1.000
_cell.length_c   1.000
_cell.angle_alpha   90.00
_cell.angle_beta   90.00
_cell.angle_gamma   90.00
#
_symmetry.space_group_name_H-M   'P 1'
#
loop_
_entity.id
_entity.type
_entity.pdbx_description
1 polymer ?
#
loop_
_entity_poly.entity_id
_entity_poly.type
_entity_poly.pdbx_seq_one_letter_code
_entity_poly.pdbx_strand_id
1 'polypeptide(L)'
;SETDTCSVMAYGFDPHYSAEDPFGAAYCAVVTSVAKLVAAGASTENCWLTFQEYFERTKNDPKRWGKPFASLLGAYKTQLALGIAAIGGKDSMSGSFNDLDVPPTLTSFAVAPVKADKVISQEIKKAGSKLVMFTVKRDENDLPKFDELKKMYDTVHQLILDGKVLSASVVKGFGLVETVSKMAFGNMIGVEFDKNLT
;
A
#
# COMPACT_ATOMS: atom_id res chain seq x y z
N SER A 1 13.90 -26.98 -10.18
CA SER A 1 14.50 -26.97 -8.83
C SER A 1 13.43 -26.60 -7.83
N GLU A 2 13.30 -27.37 -6.77
CA GLU A 2 12.41 -27.03 -5.67
C GLU A 2 13.08 -25.94 -4.83
N THR A 3 12.33 -24.91 -4.49
CA THR A 3 12.77 -23.82 -3.61
C THR A 3 11.67 -23.51 -2.59
N ASP A 4 12.08 -23.15 -1.39
CA ASP A 4 11.21 -22.68 -0.33
C ASP A 4 10.97 -21.14 -0.38
N THR A 5 11.54 -20.48 -1.37
CA THR A 5 11.42 -19.04 -1.59
C THR A 5 10.42 -18.76 -2.70
N CYS A 6 9.48 -17.87 -2.44
CA CYS A 6 8.52 -17.34 -3.39
C CYS A 6 8.63 -15.82 -3.50
N SER A 7 8.01 -15.23 -4.50
CA SER A 7 7.83 -13.78 -4.60
C SER A 7 6.41 -13.42 -4.24
N VAL A 8 6.25 -12.34 -3.49
CA VAL A 8 4.96 -11.70 -3.23
C VAL A 8 4.93 -10.34 -3.91
N MET A 9 3.77 -9.97 -4.43
CA MET A 9 3.55 -8.68 -5.06
C MET A 9 2.26 -8.06 -4.54
N ALA A 10 2.29 -6.76 -4.33
CA ALA A 10 1.13 -5.99 -3.93
C ALA A 10 1.10 -4.65 -4.66
N TYR A 11 -0.07 -4.02 -4.69
CA TYR A 11 -0.23 -2.70 -5.30
C TYR A 11 -0.92 -1.71 -4.38
N GLY A 12 -0.66 -0.42 -4.62
CA GLY A 12 -1.34 0.71 -4.01
C GLY A 12 -1.81 1.69 -5.07
N PHE A 13 -3.04 2.13 -4.94
CA PHE A 13 -3.66 3.18 -5.75
C PHE A 13 -5.02 3.57 -5.14
N ASP A 14 -5.35 4.85 -5.17
CA ASP A 14 -6.66 5.39 -4.82
C ASP A 14 -7.08 6.44 -5.86
N PRO A 15 -8.07 6.14 -6.72
CA PRO A 15 -8.49 7.04 -7.79
C PRO A 15 -9.19 8.31 -7.27
N HIS A 16 -9.87 8.25 -6.13
CA HIS A 16 -10.55 9.40 -5.56
C HIS A 16 -9.54 10.38 -4.98
N TYR A 17 -8.62 9.88 -4.16
CA TYR A 17 -7.57 10.72 -3.61
C TYR A 17 -6.65 11.30 -4.69
N SER A 18 -6.33 10.53 -5.73
CA SER A 18 -5.48 11.01 -6.82
C SER A 18 -6.12 12.13 -7.66
N ALA A 19 -7.44 12.17 -7.75
CA ALA A 19 -8.16 13.25 -8.42
C ALA A 19 -8.06 14.58 -7.65
N GLU A 20 -7.97 14.52 -6.32
CA GLU A 20 -7.88 15.68 -5.43
C GLU A 20 -6.42 16.14 -5.22
N ASP A 21 -5.53 15.20 -4.88
CA ASP A 21 -4.11 15.45 -4.60
C ASP A 21 -3.22 14.37 -5.24
N PRO A 22 -2.71 14.59 -6.47
CA PRO A 22 -1.83 13.64 -7.14
C PRO A 22 -0.52 13.35 -6.37
N PHE A 23 0.02 14.33 -5.63
CA PHE A 23 1.23 14.14 -4.83
C PHE A 23 0.99 13.22 -3.64
N GLY A 24 0.00 13.55 -2.80
CA GLY A 24 -0.36 12.76 -1.62
C GLY A 24 -0.84 11.37 -1.98
N ALA A 25 -1.61 11.23 -3.06
CA ALA A 25 -2.08 9.95 -3.55
C ALA A 25 -0.94 9.04 -4.00
N ALA A 26 0.04 9.56 -4.75
CA ALA A 26 1.21 8.79 -5.17
C ALA A 26 2.13 8.41 -3.98
N TYR A 27 2.29 9.34 -3.02
CA TYR A 27 2.96 9.04 -1.76
C TYR A 27 2.29 7.85 -1.05
N CYS A 28 0.98 7.92 -0.86
CA CYS A 28 0.19 6.86 -0.22
C CYS A 28 0.10 5.58 -1.04
N ALA A 29 0.18 5.65 -2.37
CA ALA A 29 0.23 4.46 -3.23
C ALA A 29 1.47 3.62 -2.95
N VAL A 30 2.65 4.26 -2.83
CA VAL A 30 3.90 3.57 -2.46
C VAL A 30 3.81 3.01 -1.05
N VAL A 31 3.38 3.82 -0.06
CA VAL A 31 3.20 3.36 1.33
C VAL A 31 2.27 2.15 1.39
N THR A 32 1.14 2.20 0.67
CA THR A 32 0.14 1.11 0.67
C THR A 32 0.68 -0.18 0.04
N SER A 33 1.40 -0.09 -1.08
CA SER A 33 1.97 -1.27 -1.74
C SER A 33 2.99 -1.97 -0.84
N VAL A 34 3.87 -1.20 -0.17
CA VAL A 34 4.86 -1.74 0.78
C VAL A 34 4.18 -2.30 2.04
N ALA A 35 3.21 -1.58 2.61
CA ALA A 35 2.47 -2.06 3.78
C ALA A 35 1.79 -3.41 3.53
N LYS A 36 1.23 -3.62 2.33
CA LYS A 36 0.62 -4.89 1.95
C LYS A 36 1.64 -6.02 1.81
N LEU A 37 2.85 -5.74 1.33
CA LEU A 37 3.93 -6.73 1.30
C LEU A 37 4.32 -7.17 2.71
N VAL A 38 4.49 -6.20 3.61
CA VAL A 38 4.81 -6.48 5.02
C VAL A 38 3.69 -7.27 5.68
N ALA A 39 2.42 -6.91 5.42
CA ALA A 39 1.27 -7.65 5.91
C ALA A 39 1.19 -9.08 5.36
N ALA A 40 1.81 -9.37 4.22
CA ALA A 40 1.92 -10.72 3.67
C ALA A 40 3.17 -11.49 4.15
N GLY A 41 4.02 -10.88 4.98
CA GLY A 41 5.20 -11.52 5.56
C GLY A 41 6.54 -11.08 4.98
N ALA A 42 6.58 -10.18 3.99
CA ALA A 42 7.82 -9.71 3.39
C ALA A 42 8.57 -8.71 4.27
N SER A 43 9.90 -8.65 4.10
CA SER A 43 10.75 -7.58 4.63
C SER A 43 10.80 -6.42 3.65
N THR A 44 11.01 -5.21 4.16
CA THR A 44 11.29 -4.03 3.34
C THR A 44 12.73 -3.96 2.83
N GLU A 45 13.66 -4.73 3.40
CA GLU A 45 15.08 -4.74 3.00
C GLU A 45 15.33 -5.25 1.58
N ASN A 46 14.50 -6.22 1.14
CA ASN A 46 14.60 -6.80 -0.20
C ASN A 46 13.31 -6.54 -0.98
N CYS A 47 12.92 -5.29 -1.04
CA CYS A 47 11.73 -4.83 -1.73
C CYS A 47 12.10 -3.93 -2.91
N TRP A 48 11.42 -4.10 -4.02
CA TRP A 48 11.54 -3.24 -5.21
C TRP A 48 10.18 -2.76 -5.65
N LEU A 49 10.18 -1.60 -6.30
CA LEU A 49 8.98 -0.98 -6.83
C LEU A 49 8.98 -0.96 -8.36
N THR A 50 7.80 -0.95 -8.93
CA THR A 50 7.57 -0.57 -10.33
C THR A 50 6.29 0.25 -10.41
N PHE A 51 6.27 1.27 -11.27
CA PHE A 51 5.13 2.17 -11.37
C PHE A 51 4.43 2.02 -12.70
N GLN A 52 3.10 2.03 -12.67
CA GLN A 52 2.26 2.18 -13.85
C GLN A 52 1.54 3.51 -13.76
N GLU A 53 1.79 4.35 -14.75
CA GLU A 53 1.27 5.71 -14.77
C GLU A 53 0.37 5.91 -15.99
N TYR A 54 -0.77 6.59 -15.76
CA TYR A 54 -1.72 6.90 -16.79
C TYR A 54 -2.40 8.24 -16.51
N PHE A 55 -2.19 9.20 -17.39
CA PHE A 55 -2.68 10.56 -17.24
C PHE A 55 -3.48 11.00 -18.45
N GLU A 56 -4.29 12.02 -18.28
CA GLU A 56 -4.99 12.72 -19.35
C GLU A 56 -4.02 13.26 -20.41
N ARG A 57 -4.50 13.56 -21.59
CA ARG A 57 -3.68 14.23 -22.63
C ARG A 57 -3.25 15.60 -22.12
N THR A 58 -1.96 15.78 -22.00
CA THR A 58 -1.37 16.99 -21.41
C THR A 58 -1.45 18.21 -22.34
N LYS A 59 -1.45 17.99 -23.67
CA LYS A 59 -1.46 19.07 -24.67
C LYS A 59 -0.39 20.13 -24.34
N ASN A 60 -0.67 21.41 -24.58
CA ASN A 60 0.18 22.54 -24.19
C ASN A 60 -0.34 23.23 -22.92
N ASP A 61 -0.89 22.46 -21.98
CA ASP A 61 -1.47 22.97 -20.74
C ASP A 61 -0.54 22.66 -19.55
N PRO A 62 0.09 23.67 -18.94
CA PRO A 62 0.99 23.47 -17.79
C PRO A 62 0.29 22.82 -16.59
N LYS A 63 -1.01 23.06 -16.38
CA LYS A 63 -1.76 22.45 -15.28
C LYS A 63 -1.90 20.94 -15.48
N ARG A 64 -2.13 20.51 -16.71
CA ARG A 64 -2.19 19.09 -17.07
C ARG A 64 -0.83 18.41 -16.89
N TRP A 65 0.26 19.07 -17.25
CA TRP A 65 1.63 18.59 -16.99
C TRP A 65 2.00 18.58 -15.51
N GLY A 66 1.40 19.43 -14.70
CA GLY A 66 1.60 19.47 -13.24
C GLY A 66 1.15 18.19 -12.54
N LYS A 67 0.14 17.49 -13.06
CA LYS A 67 -0.42 16.27 -12.45
C LYS A 67 0.59 15.09 -12.46
N PRO A 68 1.14 14.65 -13.60
CA PRO A 68 2.19 13.61 -13.60
C PRO A 68 3.42 14.04 -12.80
N PHE A 69 3.83 15.32 -12.89
CA PHE A 69 4.97 15.81 -12.13
C PHE A 69 4.73 15.71 -10.60
N ALA A 70 3.55 16.11 -10.12
CA ALA A 70 3.19 16.01 -8.71
C ALA A 70 3.16 14.53 -8.23
N SER A 71 2.58 13.64 -9.03
CA SER A 71 2.57 12.19 -8.73
C SER A 71 3.98 11.63 -8.62
N LEU A 72 4.84 11.93 -9.58
CA LEU A 72 6.26 11.50 -9.56
C LEU A 72 7.00 12.03 -8.34
N LEU A 73 6.80 13.29 -7.94
CA LEU A 73 7.41 13.86 -6.74
C LEU A 73 6.96 13.15 -5.46
N GLY A 74 5.67 12.82 -5.34
CA GLY A 74 5.14 12.06 -4.21
C GLY A 74 5.76 10.67 -4.10
N ALA A 75 5.80 9.94 -5.21
CA ALA A 75 6.43 8.63 -5.28
C ALA A 75 7.96 8.69 -5.03
N TYR A 76 8.64 9.69 -5.59
CA TYR A 76 10.08 9.90 -5.40
C TYR A 76 10.43 10.19 -3.94
N LYS A 77 9.72 11.11 -3.30
CA LYS A 77 9.89 11.41 -1.87
C LYS A 77 9.77 10.15 -1.01
N THR A 78 8.79 9.32 -1.32
CA THR A 78 8.55 8.08 -0.57
C THR A 78 9.63 7.05 -0.79
N GLN A 79 10.11 6.86 -2.03
CA GLN A 79 11.23 5.98 -2.34
C GLN A 79 12.49 6.36 -1.55
N LEU A 80 12.86 7.64 -1.58
CA LEU A 80 14.04 8.13 -0.85
C LEU A 80 13.91 7.90 0.65
N ALA A 81 12.74 8.22 1.21
CA ALA A 81 12.53 8.11 2.64
C ALA A 81 12.49 6.66 3.13
N LEU A 82 11.91 5.74 2.37
CA LEU A 82 11.87 4.32 2.71
C LEU A 82 13.16 3.59 2.34
N GLY A 83 13.98 4.14 1.44
CA GLY A 83 15.16 3.48 0.91
C GLY A 83 14.85 2.35 -0.08
N ILE A 84 13.68 2.41 -0.74
CA ILE A 84 13.20 1.38 -1.68
C ILE A 84 13.16 1.99 -3.08
N ALA A 85 13.89 1.40 -4.01
CA ALA A 85 13.98 1.92 -5.38
C ALA A 85 12.92 1.33 -6.32
N ALA A 86 12.43 2.15 -7.24
CA ALA A 86 11.74 1.66 -8.42
C ALA A 86 12.77 1.15 -9.44
N ILE A 87 12.55 -0.08 -9.92
CA ILE A 87 13.41 -0.76 -10.90
C ILE A 87 12.90 -0.62 -12.32
N GLY A 88 11.72 -0.04 -12.50
CA GLY A 88 11.11 0.15 -13.81
C GLY A 88 9.72 0.77 -13.69
N GLY A 89 9.08 0.91 -14.81
CA GLY A 89 7.74 1.46 -14.90
C GLY A 89 7.38 1.82 -16.33
N LYS A 90 6.18 2.36 -16.48
CA LYS A 90 5.65 2.85 -17.76
C LYS A 90 4.68 3.97 -17.50
N ASP A 91 4.77 5.01 -18.28
CA ASP A 91 3.80 6.11 -18.26
C ASP A 91 3.08 6.30 -19.60
N SER A 92 1.97 6.99 -19.57
CA SER A 92 1.21 7.38 -20.75
C SER A 92 0.32 8.59 -20.46
N MET A 93 0.33 9.57 -21.36
CA MET A 93 -0.51 10.75 -21.33
C MET A 93 -1.59 10.69 -22.43
N SER A 94 -2.27 9.54 -22.52
CA SER A 94 -3.30 9.29 -23.56
C SER A 94 -4.71 9.09 -22.98
N GLY A 95 -4.89 9.32 -21.69
CA GLY A 95 -6.10 9.03 -20.93
C GLY A 95 -7.22 10.07 -21.08
N SER A 96 -7.48 10.54 -22.31
CA SER A 96 -8.60 11.44 -22.61
C SER A 96 -9.44 10.88 -23.75
N PHE A 97 -10.75 10.89 -23.56
CA PHE A 97 -11.73 10.53 -24.59
C PHE A 97 -12.88 11.54 -24.57
N ASN A 98 -12.99 12.31 -25.65
CA ASN A 98 -13.90 13.48 -25.73
C ASN A 98 -13.66 14.42 -24.53
N ASP A 99 -14.67 14.63 -23.71
CA ASP A 99 -14.65 15.48 -22.52
C ASP A 99 -14.32 14.71 -21.22
N LEU A 100 -14.01 13.42 -21.33
CA LEU A 100 -13.64 12.58 -20.20
C LEU A 100 -12.11 12.48 -20.08
N ASP A 101 -11.60 12.79 -18.91
CA ASP A 101 -10.21 12.59 -18.55
C ASP A 101 -10.12 11.53 -17.45
N VAL A 102 -9.13 10.65 -17.53
CA VAL A 102 -8.83 9.72 -16.42
C VAL A 102 -8.32 10.50 -15.21
N PRO A 103 -8.60 10.06 -13.98
CA PRO A 103 -7.94 10.64 -12.81
C PRO A 103 -6.42 10.44 -12.94
N PRO A 104 -5.60 11.34 -12.37
CA PRO A 104 -4.16 11.16 -12.32
C PRO A 104 -3.83 9.79 -11.72
N THR A 105 -3.21 8.92 -12.48
CA THR A 105 -2.97 7.54 -12.04
C THR A 105 -1.48 7.28 -11.89
N LEU A 106 -1.04 7.02 -10.68
CA LEU A 106 0.22 6.36 -10.37
C LEU A 106 -0.08 5.16 -9.49
N THR A 107 -0.03 3.98 -10.07
CA THR A 107 -0.14 2.72 -9.33
C THR A 107 1.26 2.24 -8.96
N SER A 108 1.51 2.11 -7.67
CA SER A 108 2.73 1.50 -7.17
C SER A 108 2.54 -0.01 -7.04
N PHE A 109 3.42 -0.77 -7.65
CA PHE A 109 3.58 -2.20 -7.40
C PHE A 109 4.86 -2.40 -6.60
N ALA A 110 4.76 -3.15 -5.51
CA ALA A 110 5.90 -3.57 -4.71
C ALA A 110 6.06 -5.08 -4.82
N VAL A 111 7.30 -5.55 -4.93
CA VAL A 111 7.64 -6.97 -5.03
C VAL A 111 8.79 -7.29 -4.08
N ALA A 112 8.70 -8.44 -3.42
CA ALA A 112 9.76 -8.93 -2.53
C ALA A 112 9.81 -10.45 -2.51
N PRO A 113 11.00 -11.08 -2.34
CA PRO A 113 11.11 -12.50 -2.04
C PRO A 113 10.72 -12.76 -0.58
N VAL A 114 10.14 -13.93 -0.35
CA VAL A 114 9.71 -14.35 0.99
C VAL A 114 9.86 -15.86 1.10
N LYS A 115 10.11 -16.39 2.30
CA LYS A 115 10.02 -17.82 2.55
C LYS A 115 8.55 -18.25 2.54
N ALA A 116 8.22 -19.31 1.81
CA ALA A 116 6.84 -19.73 1.60
C ALA A 116 6.10 -20.06 2.91
N ASP A 117 6.80 -20.59 3.92
CA ASP A 117 6.28 -20.88 5.26
C ASP A 117 6.04 -19.61 6.12
N LYS A 118 6.52 -18.45 5.69
CA LYS A 118 6.33 -17.15 6.35
C LYS A 118 5.27 -16.28 5.67
N VAL A 119 4.71 -16.74 4.57
CA VAL A 119 3.60 -16.02 3.92
C VAL A 119 2.32 -16.20 4.75
N ILE A 120 1.69 -15.08 5.08
CA ILE A 120 0.37 -15.07 5.72
C ILE A 120 -0.66 -14.38 4.85
N SER A 121 -1.90 -14.75 5.02
CA SER A 121 -3.03 -14.18 4.31
C SER A 121 -3.93 -13.37 5.24
N GLN A 122 -4.88 -12.63 4.65
CA GLN A 122 -5.63 -11.62 5.42
C GLN A 122 -6.82 -12.18 6.21
N GLU A 123 -7.36 -13.35 5.85
CA GLU A 123 -8.55 -13.89 6.51
C GLU A 123 -8.27 -14.32 7.96
N ILE A 124 -9.22 -14.09 8.88
CA ILE A 124 -9.12 -14.51 10.29
C ILE A 124 -9.09 -16.03 10.36
N LYS A 125 -8.05 -16.59 11.02
CA LYS A 125 -7.79 -18.04 11.06
C LYS A 125 -8.47 -18.76 12.21
N LYS A 126 -8.66 -18.08 13.37
CA LYS A 126 -9.07 -18.73 14.62
C LYS A 126 -9.94 -17.82 15.44
N ALA A 127 -11.10 -18.33 15.89
CA ALA A 127 -11.96 -17.65 16.87
C ALA A 127 -11.20 -17.44 18.21
N GLY A 128 -11.50 -16.32 18.87
CA GLY A 128 -10.84 -15.91 20.09
C GLY A 128 -9.45 -15.24 19.91
N SER A 129 -9.00 -15.05 18.65
CA SER A 129 -7.82 -14.26 18.36
C SER A 129 -8.07 -12.78 18.63
N LYS A 130 -7.05 -12.07 19.12
CA LYS A 130 -7.10 -10.61 19.29
C LYS A 130 -6.76 -9.93 17.97
N LEU A 131 -7.56 -8.93 17.60
CA LEU A 131 -7.21 -7.98 16.53
C LEU A 131 -6.48 -6.79 17.14
N VAL A 132 -5.36 -6.43 16.54
CA VAL A 132 -4.54 -5.28 16.95
C VAL A 132 -4.41 -4.35 15.76
N MET A 133 -4.73 -3.08 15.94
CA MET A 133 -4.53 -2.05 14.93
C MET A 133 -3.24 -1.29 15.20
N PHE A 134 -2.34 -1.29 14.22
CA PHE A 134 -1.17 -0.44 14.20
C PHE A 134 -1.49 0.85 13.47
N THR A 135 -1.19 1.97 14.08
CA THR A 135 -1.36 3.31 13.48
C THR A 135 -0.03 4.05 13.48
N VAL A 136 0.13 4.97 12.56
CA VAL A 136 1.28 5.87 12.48
C VAL A 136 0.80 7.30 12.54
N LYS A 137 1.59 8.17 13.14
CA LYS A 137 1.30 9.61 13.14
C LYS A 137 1.41 10.17 11.73
N ARG A 138 0.63 11.19 11.49
CA ARG A 138 0.62 11.94 10.23
C ARG A 138 1.23 13.32 10.44
N ASP A 139 1.72 13.91 9.38
CA ASP A 139 2.22 15.28 9.36
C ASP A 139 1.08 16.30 9.14
N GLU A 140 1.41 17.57 9.00
CA GLU A 140 0.44 18.66 8.76
C GLU A 140 -0.33 18.55 7.43
N ASN A 141 0.15 17.71 6.51
CA ASN A 141 -0.50 17.42 5.22
C ASN A 141 -1.26 16.08 5.24
N ASP A 142 -1.51 15.54 6.42
CA ASP A 142 -2.14 14.23 6.64
C ASP A 142 -1.39 13.05 5.99
N LEU A 143 -0.07 13.16 5.80
CA LEU A 143 0.77 12.10 5.25
C LEU A 143 1.46 11.30 6.37
N PRO A 144 1.52 9.96 6.27
CA PRO A 144 2.18 9.13 7.28
C PRO A 144 3.66 9.48 7.46
N LYS A 145 4.13 9.58 8.72
CA LYS A 145 5.54 9.86 9.03
C LYS A 145 6.42 8.64 8.80
N PHE A 146 7.48 8.79 8.03
CA PHE A 146 8.35 7.69 7.60
C PHE A 146 9.05 6.95 8.72
N ASP A 147 9.51 7.65 9.76
CA ASP A 147 10.21 7.00 10.88
C ASP A 147 9.28 6.05 11.65
N GLU A 148 8.03 6.44 11.80
CA GLU A 148 7.02 5.57 12.43
C GLU A 148 6.59 4.43 11.50
N LEU A 149 6.47 4.68 10.19
CA LEU A 149 6.20 3.65 9.19
C LEU A 149 7.27 2.55 9.20
N LYS A 150 8.54 2.92 9.17
CA LYS A 150 9.65 1.95 9.21
C LYS A 150 9.60 1.08 10.46
N LYS A 151 9.45 1.71 11.63
CA LYS A 151 9.31 0.98 12.89
C LYS A 151 8.11 0.03 12.90
N MET A 152 6.99 0.48 12.35
CA MET A 152 5.79 -0.36 12.24
C MET A 152 6.03 -1.55 11.29
N TYR A 153 6.64 -1.32 10.14
CA TYR A 153 6.95 -2.38 9.18
C TYR A 153 7.88 -3.44 9.79
N ASP A 154 8.96 -3.01 10.44
CA ASP A 154 9.91 -3.89 11.12
C ASP A 154 9.23 -4.68 12.24
N THR A 155 8.40 -4.00 13.05
CA THR A 155 7.65 -4.63 14.13
C THR A 155 6.69 -5.70 13.62
N VAL A 156 5.89 -5.38 12.61
CA VAL A 156 4.91 -6.33 12.05
C VAL A 156 5.63 -7.51 11.41
N HIS A 157 6.69 -7.25 10.62
CA HIS A 157 7.50 -8.31 10.01
C HIS A 157 8.09 -9.25 11.06
N GLN A 158 8.70 -8.71 12.12
CA GLN A 158 9.27 -9.53 13.19
C GLN A 158 8.20 -10.36 13.92
N LEU A 159 7.03 -9.79 14.20
CA LEU A 159 5.92 -10.54 14.81
C LEU A 159 5.43 -11.70 13.92
N ILE A 160 5.47 -11.54 12.59
CA ILE A 160 5.16 -12.61 11.65
C ILE A 160 6.23 -13.69 11.68
N LEU A 161 7.52 -13.31 11.65
CA LEU A 161 8.63 -14.26 11.75
C LEU A 161 8.58 -15.09 13.06
N ASP A 162 8.21 -14.46 14.16
CA ASP A 162 8.02 -15.09 15.47
C ASP A 162 6.77 -15.99 15.53
N GLY A 163 5.96 -16.06 14.49
CA GLY A 163 4.72 -16.84 14.45
C GLY A 163 3.60 -16.29 15.36
N LYS A 164 3.69 -15.01 15.76
CA LYS A 164 2.70 -14.35 16.63
C LYS A 164 1.52 -13.77 15.88
N VAL A 165 1.63 -13.59 14.56
CA VAL A 165 0.58 -13.06 13.67
C VAL A 165 0.04 -14.17 12.78
N LEU A 166 -1.25 -14.43 12.88
CA LEU A 166 -1.93 -15.46 12.09
C LEU A 166 -2.46 -14.89 10.75
N SER A 167 -2.82 -13.60 10.75
CA SER A 167 -3.34 -12.89 9.59
C SER A 167 -3.10 -11.39 9.73
N ALA A 168 -2.94 -10.69 8.62
CA ALA A 168 -2.80 -9.25 8.62
C ALA A 168 -3.44 -8.63 7.37
N SER A 169 -3.93 -7.42 7.49
CA SER A 169 -4.48 -6.64 6.38
C SER A 169 -4.19 -5.17 6.56
N VAL A 170 -4.20 -4.41 5.47
CA VAL A 170 -3.97 -2.97 5.48
C VAL A 170 -5.31 -2.23 5.41
N VAL A 171 -5.54 -1.33 6.36
CA VAL A 171 -6.70 -0.44 6.34
C VAL A 171 -6.54 0.58 5.21
N LYS A 172 -7.57 0.74 4.39
CA LYS A 172 -7.60 1.59 3.20
C LYS A 172 -8.80 2.54 3.22
N GLY A 173 -9.08 3.19 2.09
CA GLY A 173 -10.03 4.27 1.94
C GLY A 173 -11.45 4.08 2.52
N PHE A 174 -11.94 2.83 2.59
CA PHE A 174 -13.24 2.55 3.23
C PHE A 174 -13.14 2.18 4.71
N GLY A 175 -11.93 2.32 5.30
CA GLY A 175 -11.69 2.30 6.72
C GLY A 175 -11.64 0.91 7.37
N LEU A 176 -11.67 0.95 8.72
CA LEU A 176 -11.46 -0.23 9.56
C LEU A 176 -12.58 -1.27 9.39
N VAL A 177 -13.83 -0.84 9.32
CA VAL A 177 -14.99 -1.76 9.24
C VAL A 177 -14.93 -2.57 7.95
N GLU A 178 -14.65 -1.95 6.82
CA GLU A 178 -14.49 -2.65 5.53
C GLU A 178 -13.36 -3.68 5.60
N THR A 179 -12.21 -3.29 6.14
CA THR A 179 -11.04 -4.17 6.25
C THR A 179 -11.33 -5.38 7.12
N VAL A 180 -11.88 -5.16 8.31
CA VAL A 180 -12.20 -6.24 9.26
C VAL A 180 -13.30 -7.15 8.70
N SER A 181 -14.32 -6.59 8.04
CA SER A 181 -15.36 -7.39 7.38
C SER A 181 -14.76 -8.34 6.32
N LYS A 182 -13.86 -7.84 5.48
CA LYS A 182 -13.17 -8.67 4.48
C LYS A 182 -12.31 -9.76 5.12
N MET A 183 -11.64 -9.45 6.24
CA MET A 183 -10.89 -10.44 7.00
C MET A 183 -11.80 -11.53 7.60
N ALA A 184 -13.02 -11.16 8.00
CA ALA A 184 -14.01 -12.08 8.58
C ALA A 184 -14.64 -13.02 7.56
N PHE A 185 -14.89 -12.55 6.33
CA PHE A 185 -15.60 -13.31 5.29
C PHE A 185 -14.87 -14.60 4.86
N GLY A 186 -13.54 -14.59 4.83
CA GLY A 186 -12.75 -15.70 4.29
C GLY A 186 -13.02 -17.04 4.99
N ASN A 187 -13.14 -17.04 6.32
CA ASN A 187 -13.41 -18.22 7.12
C ASN A 187 -14.73 -18.10 7.93
N MET A 188 -15.56 -17.12 7.62
CA MET A 188 -16.85 -16.88 8.29
C MET A 188 -16.70 -16.74 9.83
N ILE A 189 -15.62 -16.09 10.28
CA ILE A 189 -15.37 -15.83 11.71
C ILE A 189 -15.77 -14.39 12.01
N GLY A 190 -16.75 -14.21 12.88
CA GLY A 190 -17.25 -12.91 13.30
C GLY A 190 -16.24 -12.15 14.16
N VAL A 191 -16.43 -10.84 14.28
CA VAL A 191 -15.58 -9.95 15.08
C VAL A 191 -16.44 -9.17 16.06
N GLU A 192 -15.99 -9.09 17.29
CA GLU A 192 -16.54 -8.22 18.31
C GLU A 192 -15.56 -7.07 18.56
N PHE A 193 -16.06 -5.85 18.41
CA PHE A 193 -15.26 -4.65 18.68
C PHE A 193 -15.35 -4.27 20.16
N ASP A 194 -14.25 -3.85 20.75
CA ASP A 194 -14.25 -3.25 22.09
C ASP A 194 -15.12 -1.99 22.08
N LYS A 195 -15.96 -1.83 23.12
CA LYS A 195 -16.85 -0.68 23.27
C LYS A 195 -16.11 0.64 23.45
N ASN A 196 -14.82 0.57 23.81
CA ASN A 196 -13.94 1.74 24.00
C ASN A 196 -13.04 2.01 22.80
N LEU A 197 -13.28 1.34 21.67
CA LEU A 197 -12.53 1.63 20.44
C LEU A 197 -12.96 3.01 19.91
N THR A 198 -12.11 4.01 20.08
CA THR A 198 -12.30 5.39 19.62
C THR A 198 -11.34 5.72 18.50
#